data_ea6b6c474d6befcaf12c48860fde1303
#
_entry.id   ea6b6c474d6befcaf12c48860fde1303
#
_cell.length_a   1.000
_cell.length_b   1.000
_cell.length_c   1.000
_cell.angle_alpha   90.00
_cell.angle_beta   90.00
_cell.angle_gamma   90.00
#
_symmetry.space_group_name_H-M   'P 1'
#
loop_
_entity.id
_entity.type
_entity.pdbx_description
1 polymer ?
#
loop_
_entity_poly.entity_id
_entity_poly.type
_entity_poly.pdbx_seq_one_letter_code
_entity_poly.pdbx_strand_id
1 'polypeptide(L)'
;LHLYAVEQPDLNWENPAVRKAVHDIVRFWLDKGANGFRMDVINFISKDQAFPDAPVQDKDTPWQWGDKYYANGPRLHEYLQGIGNILKEYDTFSVGEMPFVKDTAEVLK
;
A
#
# COMPACT_ATOMS: atom_id res chain seq x y z
N LEU A 1 2.32 14.25 -0.50
CA LEU A 1 1.04 13.61 -0.78
C LEU A 1 0.42 13.04 0.48
N HIS A 2 -0.87 13.14 0.64
CA HIS A 2 -1.67 12.45 1.66
C HIS A 2 -3.03 12.08 1.06
N LEU A 3 -3.55 10.91 1.39
CA LEU A 3 -4.87 10.45 0.93
C LEU A 3 -5.94 10.59 2.02
N TYR A 4 -5.50 10.71 3.25
CA TYR A 4 -6.31 10.90 4.45
C TYR A 4 -6.04 12.27 5.08
N ALA A 5 -5.79 12.33 6.37
CA ALA A 5 -5.50 13.59 7.04
C ALA A 5 -4.13 14.17 6.64
N VAL A 6 -4.00 15.49 6.71
CA VAL A 6 -2.76 16.20 6.38
C VAL A 6 -1.59 15.72 7.26
N GLU A 7 -1.90 15.31 8.48
CA GLU A 7 -0.95 14.78 9.48
C GLU A 7 -0.50 13.34 9.18
N GLN A 8 -1.09 12.68 8.17
CA GLN A 8 -0.81 11.31 7.78
C GLN A 8 -0.23 11.27 6.35
N PRO A 9 1.02 11.73 6.14
CA PRO A 9 1.63 11.72 4.81
C PRO A 9 1.86 10.29 4.32
N ASP A 10 1.61 10.07 3.03
CA ASP A 10 1.94 8.82 2.37
C ASP A 10 3.44 8.68 2.19
N LEU A 11 3.98 7.53 2.58
CA LEU A 11 5.38 7.21 2.36
C LEU A 11 5.67 6.94 0.87
N ASN A 12 6.79 7.44 0.41
CA ASN A 12 7.22 7.23 -0.97
C ASN A 12 7.84 5.83 -1.17
N TRP A 13 7.03 4.84 -1.52
CA TRP A 13 7.48 3.47 -1.76
C TRP A 13 8.35 3.29 -3.01
N GLU A 14 8.41 4.29 -3.90
CA GLU A 14 9.39 4.29 -5.00
C GLU A 14 10.83 4.43 -4.49
N ASN A 15 11.01 5.05 -3.33
CA ASN A 15 12.31 5.16 -2.68
C ASN A 15 12.72 3.83 -2.03
N PRO A 16 13.83 3.20 -2.46
CA PRO A 16 14.29 1.94 -1.89
C PRO A 16 14.66 2.04 -0.40
N ALA A 17 15.08 3.22 0.08
CA ALA A 17 15.39 3.42 1.49
C ALA A 17 14.11 3.36 2.35
N VAL A 18 12.98 3.85 1.83
CA VAL A 18 11.68 3.74 2.50
C VAL A 18 11.26 2.27 2.57
N ARG A 19 11.36 1.52 1.46
CA ARG A 19 11.05 0.08 1.46
C ARG A 19 11.91 -0.68 2.47
N LYS A 20 13.22 -0.41 2.49
CA LYS A 20 14.10 -1.03 3.48
C LYS A 20 13.66 -0.71 4.90
N ALA A 21 13.37 0.54 5.22
CA ALA A 21 12.93 0.94 6.57
C ALA A 21 11.63 0.24 6.97
N VAL A 22 10.66 0.13 6.07
CA VAL A 22 9.42 -0.60 6.33
C VAL A 22 9.68 -2.10 6.55
N HIS A 23 10.55 -2.72 5.74
CA HIS A 23 10.95 -4.11 5.93
C HIS A 23 11.65 -4.33 7.28
N ASP A 24 12.49 -3.39 7.72
CA ASP A 24 13.14 -3.44 9.03
C ASP A 24 12.11 -3.34 10.18
N ILE A 25 11.04 -2.52 10.01
CA ILE A 25 9.93 -2.42 10.98
C ILE A 25 9.16 -3.76 11.04
N VAL A 26 8.88 -4.39 9.91
CA VAL A 26 8.21 -5.70 9.87
C VAL A 26 9.05 -6.73 10.64
N ARG A 27 10.35 -6.83 10.36
CA ARG A 27 11.25 -7.73 11.08
C ARG A 27 11.31 -7.44 12.57
N PHE A 28 11.39 -6.16 12.94
CA PHE A 28 11.42 -5.75 14.36
C PHE A 28 10.24 -6.32 15.14
N TRP A 29 9.03 -6.25 14.61
CA TRP A 29 7.86 -6.77 15.30
C TRP A 29 7.79 -8.30 15.29
N LEU A 30 8.23 -8.95 14.21
CA LEU A 30 8.34 -10.41 14.16
C LEU A 30 9.36 -10.92 15.17
N ASP A 31 10.51 -10.27 15.31
CA ASP A 31 11.53 -10.58 16.33
C ASP A 31 11.00 -10.38 17.76
N LYS A 32 10.01 -9.51 17.96
CA LYS A 32 9.30 -9.31 19.21
C LYS A 32 8.21 -10.35 19.48
N GLY A 33 7.98 -11.26 18.57
CA GLY A 33 7.01 -12.36 18.71
C GLY A 33 5.63 -12.09 18.11
N ALA A 34 5.50 -11.09 17.23
CA ALA A 34 4.27 -10.96 16.43
C ALA A 34 4.13 -12.20 15.52
N ASN A 35 2.92 -12.75 15.45
CA ASN A 35 2.62 -13.92 14.64
C ASN A 35 2.14 -13.60 13.22
N GLY A 36 2.16 -12.33 12.85
CA GLY A 36 1.75 -11.83 11.55
C GLY A 36 1.19 -10.43 11.61
N PHE A 37 0.60 -9.97 10.50
CA PHE A 37 0.10 -8.61 10.35
C PHE A 37 -1.27 -8.56 9.69
N ARG A 38 -2.11 -7.65 10.14
CA ARG A 38 -3.19 -7.08 9.34
C ARG A 38 -2.66 -5.77 8.75
N MET A 39 -2.62 -5.69 7.42
CA MET A 39 -2.10 -4.54 6.69
C MET A 39 -3.26 -3.70 6.18
N ASP A 40 -3.36 -2.49 6.70
CA ASP A 40 -4.41 -1.53 6.38
C ASP A 40 -4.19 -0.91 5.01
N VAL A 41 -5.21 -0.88 4.17
CA VAL A 41 -5.22 -0.32 2.81
C VAL A 41 -3.93 -0.57 2.02
N ILE A 42 -3.41 -1.78 2.09
CA ILE A 42 -2.08 -2.14 1.58
C ILE A 42 -1.91 -1.90 0.08
N ASN A 43 -3.00 -1.88 -0.68
CA ASN A 43 -2.96 -1.64 -2.11
C ASN A 43 -2.75 -0.16 -2.50
N PHE A 44 -2.63 0.75 -1.52
CA PHE A 44 -2.33 2.17 -1.77
C PHE A 44 -0.82 2.48 -1.78
N ILE A 45 0.05 1.52 -1.49
CA ILE A 45 1.50 1.74 -1.47
C ILE A 45 2.13 1.95 -2.84
N SER A 46 1.45 1.55 -3.91
CA SER A 46 1.87 1.83 -5.29
C SER A 46 0.85 2.72 -5.99
N LYS A 47 1.33 3.83 -6.54
CA LYS A 47 0.53 4.91 -7.13
C LYS A 47 1.06 5.28 -8.51
N ASP A 48 0.23 5.96 -9.30
CA ASP A 48 0.69 6.64 -10.51
C ASP A 48 1.66 7.77 -10.14
N GLN A 49 2.89 7.69 -10.62
CA GLN A 49 3.96 8.64 -10.26
C GLN A 49 3.85 9.99 -10.97
N ALA A 50 2.96 10.12 -11.96
CA ALA A 50 2.63 11.41 -12.55
C ALA A 50 1.75 12.26 -11.63
N PHE A 51 1.13 11.63 -10.60
CA PHE A 51 0.18 12.26 -9.66
C PHE A 51 -0.88 13.13 -10.35
N PRO A 52 -1.58 12.59 -11.36
CA PRO A 52 -2.57 13.37 -12.09
C PRO A 52 -3.75 13.74 -11.19
N ASP A 53 -4.34 14.90 -11.45
CA ASP A 53 -5.58 15.29 -10.80
C ASP A 53 -6.70 14.30 -11.14
N ALA A 54 -7.54 14.01 -10.16
CA ALA A 54 -8.73 13.20 -10.39
C ALA A 54 -9.74 13.98 -11.26
N PRO A 55 -10.43 13.30 -12.19
CA PRO A 55 -11.47 13.96 -12.97
C PRO A 55 -12.57 14.47 -12.06
N VAL A 56 -13.12 15.64 -12.39
CA VAL A 56 -14.22 16.24 -11.65
C VAL A 56 -15.46 15.35 -11.77
N GLN A 57 -15.87 14.77 -10.66
CA GLN A 57 -17.06 13.92 -10.52
C GLN A 57 -18.19 14.65 -9.78
N ASP A 58 -17.81 15.49 -8.82
CA ASP A 58 -18.71 16.35 -8.06
C ASP A 58 -18.18 17.78 -8.10
N LYS A 59 -19.03 18.72 -8.55
CA LYS A 59 -18.68 20.13 -8.68
C LYS A 59 -18.84 20.91 -7.38
N ASP A 60 -19.51 20.34 -6.40
CA ASP A 60 -19.81 21.00 -5.13
C ASP A 60 -18.70 20.77 -4.10
N THR A 61 -17.69 19.96 -4.43
CA THR A 61 -16.51 19.73 -3.60
C THR A 61 -15.21 19.90 -4.37
N PRO A 62 -14.17 20.52 -3.76
CA PRO A 62 -12.85 20.59 -4.37
C PRO A 62 -12.12 19.22 -4.39
N TRP A 63 -12.60 18.25 -3.62
CA TRP A 63 -11.99 16.92 -3.49
C TRP A 63 -12.69 15.91 -4.38
N GLN A 64 -11.91 15.17 -5.15
CA GLN A 64 -12.42 14.19 -6.10
C GLN A 64 -11.86 12.80 -5.81
N TRP A 65 -12.63 11.76 -6.12
CA TRP A 65 -12.15 10.38 -6.01
C TRP A 65 -11.11 10.08 -7.09
N GLY A 66 -9.91 9.73 -6.65
CA GLY A 66 -8.77 9.43 -7.52
C GLY A 66 -8.28 7.99 -7.39
N ASP A 67 -9.13 7.05 -6.94
CA ASP A 67 -8.78 5.65 -6.66
C ASP A 67 -8.02 4.99 -7.81
N LYS A 68 -8.37 5.28 -9.06
CA LYS A 68 -7.69 4.76 -10.24
C LYS A 68 -6.21 5.17 -10.36
N TYR A 69 -5.77 6.19 -9.60
CA TYR A 69 -4.38 6.67 -9.61
C TYR A 69 -3.59 6.27 -8.37
N TYR A 70 -4.28 6.04 -7.24
CA TYR A 70 -3.61 5.73 -5.98
C TYR A 70 -3.85 4.32 -5.46
N ALA A 71 -4.82 3.56 -6.01
CA ALA A 71 -5.05 2.16 -5.64
C ALA A 71 -4.54 1.22 -6.72
N ASN A 72 -4.03 0.06 -6.31
CA ASN A 72 -3.60 -1.02 -7.20
C ASN A 72 -2.57 -0.57 -8.26
N GLY A 73 -1.64 0.31 -7.89
CA GLY A 73 -0.64 0.84 -8.81
C GLY A 73 0.29 -0.24 -9.38
N PRO A 74 1.09 0.10 -10.41
CA PRO A 74 1.78 -0.88 -11.27
C PRO A 74 2.85 -1.70 -10.56
N ARG A 75 3.37 -1.23 -9.42
CA ARG A 75 4.41 -1.94 -8.65
C ARG A 75 3.88 -2.59 -7.37
N LEU A 76 2.54 -2.67 -7.20
CA LEU A 76 1.95 -3.20 -5.97
C LEU A 76 2.48 -4.61 -5.66
N HIS A 77 2.42 -5.52 -6.63
CA HIS A 77 2.83 -6.91 -6.42
C HIS A 77 4.34 -7.04 -6.12
N GLU A 78 5.19 -6.20 -6.71
CA GLU A 78 6.61 -6.13 -6.38
C GLU A 78 6.80 -5.79 -4.89
N TYR A 79 6.07 -4.80 -4.38
CA TYR A 79 6.19 -4.40 -2.98
C TYR A 79 5.62 -5.43 -2.02
N LEU A 80 4.47 -6.03 -2.36
CA LEU A 80 3.87 -7.12 -1.59
C LEU A 80 4.78 -8.35 -1.55
N GLN A 81 5.44 -8.68 -2.67
CA GLN A 81 6.39 -9.78 -2.72
C GLN A 81 7.58 -9.55 -1.77
N GLY A 82 8.05 -8.30 -1.65
CA GLY A 82 9.10 -7.92 -0.71
C GLY A 82 8.71 -8.20 0.75
N ILE A 83 7.48 -7.82 1.13
CA ILE A 83 6.92 -8.11 2.46
C ILE A 83 6.70 -9.61 2.63
N GLY A 84 6.12 -10.27 1.64
CA GLY A 84 5.83 -11.70 1.66
C GLY A 84 7.07 -12.58 1.85
N ASN A 85 8.21 -12.18 1.29
CA ASN A 85 9.48 -12.87 1.49
C ASN A 85 9.91 -12.83 2.96
N ILE A 86 9.74 -11.68 3.64
CA ILE A 86 10.04 -11.56 5.08
C ILE A 86 9.09 -12.46 5.90
N LEU A 87 7.79 -12.42 5.60
CA LEU A 87 6.80 -13.23 6.31
C LEU A 87 7.11 -14.73 6.20
N LYS A 88 7.61 -15.19 5.05
CA LYS A 88 8.05 -16.57 4.84
C LYS A 88 9.30 -16.93 5.67
N GLU A 89 10.24 -15.99 5.86
CA GLU A 89 11.41 -16.21 6.72
C GLU A 89 11.01 -16.56 8.16
N TYR A 90 9.88 -16.00 8.63
CA TYR A 90 9.38 -16.18 10.01
C TYR A 90 8.23 -17.19 10.13
N ASP A 91 7.81 -17.82 9.04
CA ASP A 91 6.66 -18.73 8.99
C ASP A 91 5.39 -18.12 9.60
N THR A 92 5.06 -16.89 9.17
CA THR A 92 3.98 -16.08 9.73
C THR A 92 2.86 -15.85 8.72
N PHE A 93 1.68 -15.51 9.25
CA PHE A 93 0.48 -15.22 8.47
C PHE A 93 0.23 -13.72 8.35
N SER A 94 -0.35 -13.28 7.24
CA SER A 94 -0.81 -11.91 7.08
C SER A 94 -2.12 -11.83 6.31
N VAL A 95 -2.85 -10.73 6.53
CA VAL A 95 -4.06 -10.38 5.78
C VAL A 95 -3.99 -8.92 5.37
N GLY A 96 -4.27 -8.63 4.11
CA GLY A 96 -4.33 -7.27 3.56
C GLY A 96 -5.77 -6.80 3.41
N GLU A 97 -6.05 -5.56 3.81
CA GLU A 97 -7.25 -4.86 3.39
C GLU A 97 -6.98 -4.17 2.06
N MET A 98 -7.82 -4.44 1.06
CA MET A 98 -7.62 -3.95 -0.30
C MET A 98 -8.92 -3.31 -0.84
N PRO A 99 -9.23 -2.05 -0.50
CA PRO A 99 -10.37 -1.35 -1.06
C PRO A 99 -10.19 -1.09 -2.57
N PHE A 100 -11.31 -0.84 -3.26
CA PHE A 100 -11.36 -0.56 -4.71
C PHE A 100 -10.88 -1.69 -5.63
N VAL A 101 -10.79 -2.91 -5.14
CA VAL A 101 -10.60 -4.09 -5.99
C VAL A 101 -11.92 -4.40 -6.71
N LYS A 102 -11.92 -4.33 -8.02
CA LYS A 102 -13.09 -4.61 -8.87
C LYS A 102 -13.07 -6.01 -9.47
N ASP A 103 -11.89 -6.57 -9.62
CA ASP A 103 -11.66 -7.92 -10.16
C ASP A 103 -10.71 -8.68 -9.23
N THR A 104 -11.16 -9.82 -8.74
CA THR A 104 -10.36 -10.69 -7.88
C THR A 104 -9.11 -11.23 -8.58
N ALA A 105 -9.11 -11.32 -9.91
CA ALA A 105 -7.93 -11.70 -10.68
C ALA A 105 -6.78 -10.71 -10.55
N GLU A 106 -7.05 -9.44 -10.22
CA GLU A 106 -6.01 -8.44 -9.94
C GLU A 106 -5.24 -8.74 -8.66
N VAL A 107 -5.86 -9.45 -7.71
CA VAL A 107 -5.26 -9.79 -6.41
C VAL A 107 -4.42 -11.07 -6.49
N LEU A 108 -4.71 -11.93 -7.46
CA LEU A 108 -4.13 -13.27 -7.58
C LEU A 108 -2.89 -13.34 -8.48
N LYS A 109 -2.40 -12.20 -8.96
CA LYS A 109 -1.17 -12.12 -9.77
C LYS A 109 0.06 -12.18 -8.88
#